data_3fb704f15176f29cd59d8eac1a167737
#
_entry.id   3fb704f15176f29cd59d8eac1a167737
#
_cell.length_a   1.000
_cell.length_b   1.000
_cell.length_c   1.000
_cell.angle_alpha   90.00
_cell.angle_beta   90.00
_cell.angle_gamma   90.00
#
_symmetry.space_group_name_H-M   'P 1'
#
loop_
_entity.id
_entity.type
_entity.pdbx_description
1 polymer ?
#
loop_
_entity_poly.entity_id
_entity_poly.type
_entity_poly.pdbx_seq_one_letter_code
_entity_poly.pdbx_strand_id
1 'polypeptide(L)'
;TSSPGVITNMACLLLGKTVVNLNYTASQEALVAAIEKAEIQNVYTSRRFVNKLEQRGIDLAAPLGMVSVHCLEDLKDEIGGIGKLLMMASAALLPAPLLFALYGRRIDLEQPAAILFSSGSEGAPKGVVLSHRNIAANIQQVADVLDTRSEDTVMATLPLFHAFGLTVTGLLPLVEGIPA
;
A
#
# COMPACT_ATOMS: atom_id res chain seq x y z
N THR A 1 6.31 -8.39 -2.70
CA THR A 1 6.09 -6.99 -3.09
C THR A 1 5.96 -6.90 -4.61
N SER A 2 5.11 -6.02 -5.09
CA SER A 2 4.92 -5.78 -6.53
C SER A 2 4.73 -4.28 -6.78
N SER A 3 5.22 -3.78 -7.91
CA SER A 3 5.06 -2.37 -8.28
C SER A 3 3.58 -1.90 -8.23
N PRO A 4 2.58 -2.65 -8.75
CA PRO A 4 1.18 -2.27 -8.60
C PRO A 4 0.72 -2.12 -7.15
N GLY A 5 1.18 -2.99 -6.25
CA GLY A 5 0.85 -2.88 -4.82
C GLY A 5 1.43 -1.63 -4.17
N VAL A 6 2.68 -1.29 -4.47
CA VAL A 6 3.32 -0.06 -3.95
C VAL A 6 2.63 1.18 -4.51
N ILE A 7 2.33 1.22 -5.81
CA ILE A 7 1.62 2.32 -6.47
C ILE A 7 0.23 2.51 -5.84
N THR A 8 -0.51 1.43 -5.59
CA THR A 8 -1.83 1.50 -4.96
C THR A 8 -1.74 2.06 -3.54
N ASN A 9 -0.76 1.60 -2.75
CA ASN A 9 -0.52 2.15 -1.40
C ASN A 9 -0.24 3.65 -1.46
N MET A 10 0.67 4.09 -2.34
CA MET A 10 1.01 5.50 -2.49
C MET A 10 -0.20 6.33 -2.95
N ALA A 11 -0.98 5.84 -3.91
CA ALA A 11 -2.19 6.52 -4.37
C ALA A 11 -3.22 6.69 -3.23
N CYS A 12 -3.45 5.66 -2.43
CA CYS A 12 -4.34 5.74 -1.26
C CYS A 12 -3.83 6.77 -0.24
N LEU A 13 -2.53 6.76 0.06
CA LEU A 13 -1.92 7.72 0.98
C LEU A 13 -2.05 9.16 0.49
N LEU A 14 -1.79 9.42 -0.80
CA LEU A 14 -1.94 10.76 -1.41
C LEU A 14 -3.38 11.26 -1.40
N LEU A 15 -4.37 10.35 -1.39
CA LEU A 15 -5.80 10.65 -1.28
C LEU A 15 -6.29 10.74 0.17
N GLY A 16 -5.41 10.64 1.17
CA GLY A 16 -5.75 10.67 2.58
C GLY A 16 -6.57 9.45 3.04
N LYS A 17 -6.33 8.29 2.42
CA LYS A 17 -6.95 7.03 2.82
C LYS A 17 -6.01 6.23 3.69
N THR A 18 -6.56 5.54 4.70
CA THR A 18 -5.81 4.61 5.53
C THR A 18 -5.59 3.30 4.78
N VAL A 19 -4.34 2.86 4.69
CA VAL A 19 -3.96 1.64 3.99
C VAL A 19 -3.88 0.47 4.96
N VAL A 20 -4.46 -0.66 4.57
CA VAL A 20 -4.30 -1.93 5.27
C VAL A 20 -3.78 -2.98 4.31
N ASN A 21 -2.53 -3.37 4.45
CA ASN A 21 -1.97 -4.48 3.68
C ASN A 21 -2.29 -5.79 4.41
N LEU A 22 -3.23 -6.56 3.87
CA LEU A 22 -3.67 -7.81 4.46
C LEU A 22 -2.56 -8.88 4.37
N ASN A 23 -2.32 -9.58 5.48
CA ASN A 23 -1.37 -10.68 5.52
C ASN A 23 -1.98 -11.95 4.91
N TYR A 24 -1.80 -12.15 3.63
CA TYR A 24 -2.31 -13.31 2.88
C TYR A 24 -1.69 -14.65 3.30
N THR A 25 -0.70 -14.66 4.20
CA THR A 25 -0.13 -15.89 4.76
C THR A 25 -0.74 -16.26 6.11
N ALA A 26 -1.62 -15.41 6.65
CA ALA A 26 -2.36 -15.67 7.87
C ALA A 26 -3.53 -16.62 7.60
N SER A 27 -4.13 -17.14 8.67
CA SER A 27 -5.34 -17.97 8.54
C SER A 27 -6.53 -17.14 8.04
N GLN A 28 -7.53 -17.81 7.47
CA GLN A 28 -8.74 -17.18 6.97
C GLN A 28 -9.48 -16.41 8.08
N GLU A 29 -9.55 -16.97 9.28
CA GLU A 29 -10.15 -16.33 10.45
C GLU A 29 -9.40 -15.05 10.85
N ALA A 30 -8.08 -15.05 10.77
CA ALA A 30 -7.26 -13.87 11.06
C ALA A 30 -7.46 -12.77 10.00
N LEU A 31 -7.63 -13.14 8.72
CA LEU A 31 -7.96 -12.20 7.66
C LEU A 31 -9.35 -11.58 7.86
N VAL A 32 -10.36 -12.40 8.16
CA VAL A 32 -11.72 -11.95 8.49
C VAL A 32 -11.69 -10.99 9.67
N ALA A 33 -11.05 -11.38 10.77
CA ALA A 33 -10.93 -10.53 11.95
C ALA A 33 -10.21 -9.20 11.68
N ALA A 34 -9.20 -9.19 10.80
CA ALA A 34 -8.50 -7.97 10.40
C ALA A 34 -9.42 -7.05 9.57
N ILE A 35 -10.21 -7.60 8.65
CA ILE A 35 -11.18 -6.88 7.83
C ILE A 35 -12.25 -6.22 8.71
N GLU A 36 -12.84 -6.98 9.63
CA GLU A 36 -13.85 -6.49 10.58
C GLU A 36 -13.29 -5.40 11.48
N LYS A 37 -12.13 -5.67 12.10
CA LYS A 37 -11.52 -4.77 13.07
C LYS A 37 -11.06 -3.43 12.47
N ALA A 38 -10.61 -3.43 11.22
CA ALA A 38 -10.21 -2.23 10.50
C ALA A 38 -11.35 -1.65 9.65
N GLU A 39 -12.57 -2.22 9.70
CA GLU A 39 -13.75 -1.80 8.95
C GLU A 39 -13.46 -1.64 7.45
N ILE A 40 -12.72 -2.61 6.88
CA ILE A 40 -12.31 -2.57 5.48
C ILE A 40 -13.52 -2.77 4.59
N GLN A 41 -13.79 -1.82 3.71
CA GLN A 41 -14.88 -1.88 2.75
C GLN A 41 -14.41 -2.23 1.33
N ASN A 42 -13.18 -1.83 0.97
CA ASN A 42 -12.65 -1.99 -0.37
C ASN A 42 -11.29 -2.69 -0.33
N VAL A 43 -11.11 -3.69 -1.19
CA VAL A 43 -9.84 -4.41 -1.37
C VAL A 43 -9.39 -4.27 -2.81
N TYR A 44 -8.19 -3.76 -3.02
CA TYR A 44 -7.53 -3.69 -4.32
C TYR A 44 -6.56 -4.85 -4.47
N THR A 45 -6.72 -5.64 -5.52
CA THR A 45 -5.90 -6.82 -5.78
C THR A 45 -5.72 -7.05 -7.29
N SER A 46 -5.04 -8.14 -7.67
CA SER A 46 -5.02 -8.58 -9.07
C SER A 46 -5.57 -10.00 -9.17
N ARG A 47 -6.28 -10.30 -10.26
CA ARG A 47 -6.79 -11.66 -10.53
C ARG A 47 -5.66 -12.68 -10.54
N ARG A 48 -4.54 -12.31 -11.18
CA ARG A 48 -3.35 -13.16 -11.22
C ARG A 48 -2.81 -13.49 -9.83
N PHE A 49 -2.86 -12.54 -8.90
CA PHE A 49 -2.38 -12.76 -7.53
C PHE A 49 -3.34 -13.67 -6.75
N VAL A 50 -4.64 -13.43 -6.81
CA VAL A 50 -5.66 -14.27 -6.17
C VAL A 50 -5.55 -15.70 -6.66
N ASN A 51 -5.58 -15.93 -7.98
CA ASN A 51 -5.43 -17.27 -8.57
C ASN A 51 -4.15 -17.97 -8.12
N LYS A 52 -3.03 -17.23 -7.97
CA LYS A 52 -1.78 -17.81 -7.48
C LYS A 52 -1.86 -18.24 -6.02
N LEU A 53 -2.60 -17.52 -5.19
CA LEU A 53 -2.82 -17.90 -3.78
C LEU A 53 -3.74 -19.13 -3.69
N GLU A 54 -4.82 -19.18 -4.46
CA GLU A 54 -5.71 -20.33 -4.54
C GLU A 54 -4.99 -21.60 -5.00
N GLN A 55 -4.12 -21.50 -6.03
CA GLN A 55 -3.25 -22.60 -6.47
C GLN A 55 -2.30 -23.12 -5.38
N ARG A 56 -2.00 -22.29 -4.38
CA ARG A 56 -1.20 -22.66 -3.20
C ARG A 56 -2.05 -23.17 -2.04
N GLY A 57 -3.36 -23.34 -2.23
CA GLY A 57 -4.30 -23.82 -1.21
C GLY A 57 -4.74 -22.75 -0.22
N ILE A 58 -4.52 -21.45 -0.51
CA ILE A 58 -4.99 -20.35 0.32
C ILE A 58 -6.41 -19.99 -0.12
N ASP A 59 -7.39 -20.28 0.70
CA ASP A 59 -8.79 -19.92 0.44
C ASP A 59 -9.07 -18.48 0.91
N LEU A 60 -9.46 -17.64 -0.05
CA LEU A 60 -9.79 -16.23 0.19
C LEU A 60 -11.30 -15.95 0.02
N ALA A 61 -12.14 -16.96 -0.18
CA ALA A 61 -13.56 -16.76 -0.48
C ALA A 61 -14.30 -16.01 0.63
N ALA A 62 -14.12 -16.42 1.89
CA ALA A 62 -14.78 -15.76 3.01
C ALA A 62 -14.29 -14.32 3.23
N PRO A 63 -12.97 -14.02 3.33
CA PRO A 63 -12.53 -12.63 3.52
C PRO A 63 -12.87 -11.72 2.35
N LEU A 64 -12.76 -12.20 1.10
CA LEU A 64 -13.11 -11.38 -0.07
C LEU A 64 -14.62 -11.23 -0.27
N GLY A 65 -15.43 -12.15 0.24
CA GLY A 65 -16.89 -12.06 0.21
C GLY A 65 -17.48 -10.97 1.11
N MET A 66 -16.71 -10.44 2.04
CA MET A 66 -17.13 -9.39 2.99
C MET A 66 -16.90 -7.97 2.49
N VAL A 67 -16.16 -7.79 1.40
CA VAL A 67 -15.66 -6.50 0.93
C VAL A 67 -15.92 -6.31 -0.56
N SER A 68 -15.88 -5.06 -1.02
CA SER A 68 -15.87 -4.77 -2.45
C SER A 68 -14.47 -5.00 -3.00
N VAL A 69 -14.34 -5.99 -3.89
CA VAL A 69 -13.06 -6.35 -4.51
C VAL A 69 -12.88 -5.62 -5.83
N HIS A 70 -11.78 -4.87 -5.95
CA HIS A 70 -11.40 -4.13 -7.15
C HIS A 70 -10.13 -4.75 -7.75
N CYS A 71 -10.26 -5.33 -8.93
CA CYS A 71 -9.11 -5.85 -9.67
C CYS A 71 -8.37 -4.69 -10.39
N LEU A 72 -7.06 -4.61 -10.19
CA LEU A 72 -6.24 -3.56 -10.82
C LEU A 72 -6.24 -3.65 -12.34
N GLU A 73 -6.48 -4.83 -12.89
CA GLU A 73 -6.66 -5.05 -14.33
C GLU A 73 -7.89 -4.29 -14.85
N ASP A 74 -9.02 -4.36 -14.14
CA ASP A 74 -10.26 -3.66 -14.52
C ASP A 74 -10.10 -2.15 -14.42
N LEU A 75 -9.53 -1.66 -13.32
CA LEU A 75 -9.24 -0.24 -13.15
C LEU A 75 -8.36 0.31 -14.28
N LYS A 76 -7.38 -0.49 -14.75
CA LYS A 76 -6.55 -0.11 -15.90
C LYS A 76 -7.36 0.02 -17.17
N ASP A 77 -8.34 -0.84 -17.38
CA ASP A 77 -9.17 -0.86 -18.60
C ASP A 77 -10.25 0.21 -18.56
N GLU A 78 -10.78 0.56 -17.38
CA GLU A 78 -11.72 1.67 -17.18
C GLU A 78 -11.11 3.04 -17.51
N ILE A 79 -9.79 3.21 -17.36
CA ILE A 79 -9.13 4.47 -17.72
C ILE A 79 -9.04 4.55 -19.25
N GLY A 80 -9.88 5.37 -19.87
CA GLY A 80 -9.88 5.60 -21.31
C GLY A 80 -8.54 6.16 -21.83
N GLY A 81 -8.26 5.95 -23.12
CA GLY A 81 -7.01 6.39 -23.76
C GLY A 81 -6.72 7.88 -23.61
N ILE A 82 -7.74 8.72 -23.72
CA ILE A 82 -7.61 10.17 -23.51
C ILE A 82 -7.22 10.48 -22.06
N GLY A 83 -7.83 9.81 -21.08
CA GLY A 83 -7.49 9.98 -19.66
C GLY A 83 -6.04 9.60 -19.38
N LYS A 84 -5.56 8.49 -19.94
CA LYS A 84 -4.16 8.07 -19.84
C LYS A 84 -3.22 9.12 -20.42
N LEU A 85 -3.54 9.63 -21.61
CA LEU A 85 -2.72 10.65 -22.28
C LEU A 85 -2.66 11.96 -21.46
N LEU A 86 -3.79 12.44 -20.95
CA LEU A 86 -3.85 13.63 -20.10
C LEU A 86 -3.06 13.45 -18.80
N MET A 87 -3.17 12.30 -18.15
CA MET A 87 -2.40 11.98 -16.95
C MET A 87 -0.90 11.94 -17.22
N MET A 88 -0.48 11.31 -18.32
CA MET A 88 0.92 11.28 -18.74
C MET A 88 1.44 12.68 -19.07
N ALA A 89 0.68 13.47 -19.81
CA ALA A 89 1.05 14.84 -20.14
C ALA A 89 1.16 15.71 -18.89
N SER A 90 0.21 15.61 -17.96
CA SER A 90 0.27 16.34 -16.69
C SER A 90 1.50 15.93 -15.87
N ALA A 91 1.79 14.63 -15.76
CA ALA A 91 2.96 14.14 -15.02
C ALA A 91 4.29 14.60 -15.64
N ALA A 92 4.35 14.75 -16.97
CA ALA A 92 5.56 15.18 -17.66
C ALA A 92 5.78 16.71 -17.66
N LEU A 93 4.70 17.49 -17.64
CA LEU A 93 4.76 18.94 -17.87
C LEU A 93 4.55 19.78 -16.60
N LEU A 94 3.86 19.25 -15.59
CA LEU A 94 3.52 20.01 -14.40
C LEU A 94 4.54 19.78 -13.28
N PRO A 95 4.91 20.82 -12.52
CA PRO A 95 5.74 20.67 -11.34
C PRO A 95 4.98 19.91 -10.22
N ALA A 96 5.71 19.18 -9.38
CA ALA A 96 5.16 18.33 -8.32
C ALA A 96 4.13 19.05 -7.41
N PRO A 97 4.31 20.32 -6.97
CA PRO A 97 3.31 21.00 -6.17
C PRO A 97 1.95 21.17 -6.86
N LEU A 98 1.96 21.40 -8.18
CA LEU A 98 0.74 21.55 -8.97
C LEU A 98 0.07 20.19 -9.20
N LEU A 99 0.84 19.13 -9.46
CA LEU A 99 0.32 17.77 -9.52
C LEU A 99 -0.35 17.38 -8.19
N PHE A 100 0.30 17.69 -7.07
CA PHE A 100 -0.30 17.43 -5.76
C PHE A 100 -1.57 18.26 -5.52
N ALA A 101 -1.61 19.51 -5.96
CA ALA A 101 -2.80 20.35 -5.84
C ALA A 101 -3.99 19.83 -6.68
N LEU A 102 -3.70 19.20 -7.84
CA LEU A 102 -4.72 18.65 -8.74
C LEU A 102 -5.21 17.27 -8.33
N TYR A 103 -4.30 16.39 -7.92
CA TYR A 103 -4.57 14.96 -7.72
C TYR A 103 -4.43 14.50 -6.27
N GLY A 104 -3.67 15.21 -5.46
CA GLY A 104 -3.50 14.92 -4.05
C GLY A 104 -4.56 15.58 -3.18
N ARG A 105 -4.55 15.22 -1.91
CA ARG A 105 -5.42 15.82 -0.91
C ARG A 105 -4.57 16.39 0.24
N ARG A 106 -4.98 17.53 0.79
CA ARG A 106 -4.36 18.02 2.04
C ARG A 106 -4.69 17.04 3.15
N ILE A 107 -3.65 16.59 3.83
CA ILE A 107 -3.71 15.54 4.85
C ILE A 107 -3.17 16.14 6.14
N ASP A 108 -3.88 15.91 7.23
CA ASP A 108 -3.31 16.13 8.56
C ASP A 108 -2.32 15.00 8.86
N LEU A 109 -1.10 15.35 9.24
CA LEU A 109 -0.05 14.38 9.53
C LEU A 109 -0.37 13.45 10.70
N GLU A 110 -1.30 13.83 11.57
CA GLU A 110 -1.75 13.00 12.68
C GLU A 110 -2.86 12.02 12.29
N GLN A 111 -3.44 12.15 11.08
CA GLN A 111 -4.41 11.17 10.60
C GLN A 111 -3.78 9.80 10.39
N PRO A 112 -4.56 8.71 10.59
CA PRO A 112 -4.13 7.36 10.27
C PRO A 112 -3.73 7.22 8.81
N ALA A 113 -2.53 6.74 8.56
CA ALA A 113 -1.99 6.45 7.23
C ALA A 113 -2.01 4.96 6.92
N ALA A 114 -1.66 4.13 7.89
CA ALA A 114 -1.68 2.69 7.73
C ALA A 114 -2.09 1.98 9.02
N ILE A 115 -2.69 0.79 8.87
CA ILE A 115 -2.91 -0.14 9.97
C ILE A 115 -2.15 -1.42 9.63
N LEU A 116 -1.24 -1.82 10.51
CA LEU A 116 -0.46 -3.05 10.39
C LEU A 116 -0.97 -4.07 11.42
N PHE A 117 -1.34 -5.24 10.95
CA PHE A 117 -1.75 -6.33 11.83
C PHE A 117 -0.57 -7.22 12.19
N SER A 118 -0.34 -7.38 13.48
CA SER A 118 0.60 -8.38 14.01
C SER A 118 -0.15 -9.66 14.38
N SER A 119 0.51 -10.81 14.22
CA SER A 119 0.05 -12.06 14.82
C SER A 119 0.13 -11.91 16.34
N GLY A 120 -1.00 -11.60 16.97
CA GLY A 120 -1.06 -11.51 18.43
C GLY A 120 -0.67 -12.84 19.09
N SER A 121 0.11 -12.79 20.14
CA SER A 121 0.49 -13.98 20.94
C SER A 121 -0.71 -14.74 21.53
N GLU A 122 -1.89 -14.14 21.52
CA GLU A 122 -3.14 -14.67 22.07
C GLU A 122 -4.20 -14.99 21.00
N GLY A 123 -3.80 -15.15 19.72
CA GLY A 123 -4.67 -15.63 18.64
C GLY A 123 -5.42 -14.55 17.85
N ALA A 124 -5.84 -13.44 18.46
CA ALA A 124 -6.53 -12.37 17.72
C ALA A 124 -5.53 -11.34 17.14
N PRO A 125 -5.68 -10.93 15.86
CA PRO A 125 -4.78 -9.97 15.26
C PRO A 125 -4.88 -8.61 15.97
N LYS A 126 -3.72 -8.02 16.31
CA LYS A 126 -3.61 -6.67 16.88
C LYS A 126 -3.28 -5.69 15.78
N GLY A 127 -4.15 -4.70 15.55
CA GLY A 127 -3.94 -3.62 14.60
C GLY A 127 -3.14 -2.48 15.24
N VAL A 128 -1.99 -2.15 14.66
CA VAL A 128 -1.19 -0.97 15.02
C VAL A 128 -1.49 0.13 14.04
N VAL A 129 -2.06 1.23 14.52
CA VAL A 129 -2.37 2.40 13.69
C VAL A 129 -1.14 3.30 13.62
N LEU A 130 -0.69 3.60 12.42
CA LEU A 130 0.41 4.51 12.13
C LEU A 130 -0.14 5.77 11.46
N SER A 131 0.22 6.95 11.99
CA SER A 131 -0.08 8.22 11.34
C SER A 131 0.88 8.50 10.18
N HIS A 132 0.55 9.47 9.33
CA HIS A 132 1.47 9.97 8.31
C HIS A 132 2.78 10.44 8.92
N ARG A 133 2.73 11.12 10.08
CA ARG A 133 3.92 11.56 10.83
C ARG A 133 4.79 10.38 11.28
N ASN A 134 4.18 9.30 11.79
CA ASN A 134 4.95 8.12 12.23
C ASN A 134 5.72 7.50 11.04
N ILE A 135 5.07 7.36 9.90
CA ILE A 135 5.70 6.78 8.70
C ILE A 135 6.82 7.69 8.20
N ALA A 136 6.55 9.00 8.06
CA ALA A 136 7.55 9.96 7.58
C ALA A 136 8.77 10.04 8.50
N ALA A 137 8.55 10.09 9.83
CA ALA A 137 9.65 10.10 10.81
C ALA A 137 10.48 8.82 10.74
N ASN A 138 9.84 7.66 10.58
CA ASN A 138 10.56 6.39 10.47
C ASN A 138 11.37 6.31 9.17
N ILE A 139 10.83 6.77 8.04
CA ILE A 139 11.57 6.85 6.76
C ILE A 139 12.81 7.73 6.94
N GLN A 140 12.66 8.94 7.51
CA GLN A 140 13.78 9.84 7.73
C GLN A 140 14.86 9.23 8.65
N GLN A 141 14.44 8.60 9.76
CA GLN A 141 15.38 7.94 10.67
C GLN A 141 16.16 6.82 9.98
N VAL A 142 15.49 6.02 9.13
CA VAL A 142 16.16 4.94 8.39
C VAL A 142 17.10 5.51 7.34
N ALA A 143 16.69 6.53 6.60
CA ALA A 143 17.53 7.19 5.60
C ALA A 143 18.80 7.77 6.23
N ASP A 144 18.67 8.44 7.38
CA ASP A 144 19.80 9.02 8.14
C ASP A 144 20.77 7.93 8.64
N VAL A 145 20.24 6.81 9.15
CA VAL A 145 21.08 5.71 9.67
C VAL A 145 21.80 4.94 8.55
N LEU A 146 21.12 4.75 7.42
CA LEU A 146 21.71 4.01 6.29
C LEU A 146 22.60 4.90 5.42
N ASP A 147 22.62 6.23 5.62
CA ASP A 147 23.32 7.20 4.76
C ASP A 147 22.98 6.96 3.28
N THR A 148 21.67 6.86 2.98
CA THR A 148 21.18 6.48 1.65
C THR A 148 21.63 7.47 0.59
N ARG A 149 22.10 6.95 -0.57
CA ARG A 149 22.63 7.71 -1.69
C ARG A 149 21.85 7.43 -2.96
N SER A 150 21.90 8.34 -3.91
CA SER A 150 21.19 8.23 -5.20
C SER A 150 21.57 7.01 -6.04
N GLU A 151 22.78 6.47 -5.85
CA GLU A 151 23.28 5.26 -6.52
C GLU A 151 22.87 3.95 -5.85
N ASP A 152 22.31 4.00 -4.64
CA ASP A 152 21.86 2.82 -3.92
C ASP A 152 20.62 2.20 -4.59
N THR A 153 20.44 0.90 -4.36
CA THR A 153 19.25 0.15 -4.79
C THR A 153 18.71 -0.65 -3.61
N VAL A 154 17.41 -0.48 -3.34
CA VAL A 154 16.74 -1.22 -2.26
C VAL A 154 16.17 -2.53 -2.79
N MET A 155 16.55 -3.66 -2.18
CA MET A 155 15.96 -4.95 -2.49
C MET A 155 14.58 -5.09 -1.83
N ALA A 156 13.51 -4.86 -2.57
CA ALA A 156 12.12 -4.88 -2.09
C ALA A 156 11.54 -6.31 -2.02
N THR A 157 12.10 -7.17 -1.17
CA THR A 157 11.70 -8.58 -1.01
C THR A 157 10.64 -8.80 0.06
N LEU A 158 10.53 -7.91 1.04
CA LEU A 158 9.60 -8.07 2.15
C LEU A 158 8.18 -7.66 1.76
N PRO A 159 7.16 -8.42 2.21
CA PRO A 159 5.77 -8.07 1.95
C PRO A 159 5.35 -6.75 2.63
N LEU A 160 4.44 -6.00 1.97
CA LEU A 160 3.97 -4.71 2.47
C LEU A 160 3.13 -4.79 3.77
N PHE A 161 2.67 -5.98 4.15
CA PHE A 161 1.97 -6.15 5.43
C PHE A 161 2.93 -6.21 6.65
N HIS A 162 4.24 -6.29 6.43
CA HIS A 162 5.24 -6.09 7.47
C HIS A 162 5.65 -4.62 7.57
N ALA A 163 5.87 -4.11 8.79
CA ALA A 163 6.26 -2.72 9.01
C ALA A 163 7.50 -2.33 8.19
N PHE A 164 8.55 -3.14 8.23
CA PHE A 164 9.77 -2.92 7.46
C PHE A 164 9.51 -3.01 5.95
N GLY A 165 8.64 -3.95 5.52
CA GLY A 165 8.24 -4.08 4.13
C GLY A 165 7.51 -2.84 3.60
N LEU A 166 6.61 -2.27 4.39
CA LEU A 166 5.88 -1.06 4.02
C LEU A 166 6.80 0.16 4.01
N THR A 167 7.50 0.43 5.12
CA THR A 167 8.23 1.69 5.29
C THR A 167 9.56 1.69 4.55
N VAL A 168 10.40 0.69 4.76
CA VAL A 168 11.78 0.68 4.26
C VAL A 168 11.88 0.17 2.83
N THR A 169 11.18 -0.91 2.48
CA THR A 169 11.30 -1.48 1.13
C THR A 169 10.22 -1.00 0.16
N GLY A 170 9.13 -0.40 0.66
CA GLY A 170 8.04 0.13 -0.14
C GLY A 170 8.07 1.65 -0.30
N LEU A 171 8.07 2.39 0.80
CA LEU A 171 7.90 3.85 0.78
C LEU A 171 9.22 4.62 0.75
N LEU A 172 10.25 4.19 1.49
CA LEU A 172 11.54 4.89 1.53
C LEU A 172 12.14 5.09 0.13
N PRO A 173 12.21 4.08 -0.77
CA PRO A 173 12.78 4.30 -2.11
C PRO A 173 12.04 5.37 -2.91
N LEU A 174 10.70 5.46 -2.75
CA LEU A 174 9.89 6.47 -3.43
C LEU A 174 10.13 7.88 -2.87
N VAL A 175 10.34 7.99 -1.55
CA VAL A 175 10.58 9.27 -0.88
C VAL A 175 11.99 9.78 -1.17
N GLU A 176 12.98 8.89 -1.10
CA GLU A 176 14.39 9.23 -1.35
C GLU A 176 14.75 9.28 -2.86
N GLY A 177 13.86 8.80 -3.73
CA GLY A 177 14.10 8.78 -5.17
C GLY A 177 15.15 7.76 -5.60
N ILE A 178 15.34 6.68 -4.83
CA ILE A 178 16.29 5.61 -5.14
C ILE A 178 15.59 4.39 -5.76
N PRO A 179 16.27 3.61 -6.63
CA PRO A 179 15.71 2.41 -7.25
C PRO A 179 15.33 1.32 -6.23
N ALA A 180 14.29 0.51 -6.56
CA ALA A 180 13.86 -0.65 -5.78
C ALA A 180 13.40 -1.81 -6.67
#